data_fa2c66484c362105391f74ab5b0b6cee
#
_entry.id   fa2c66484c362105391f74ab5b0b6cee
#
_cell.length_a   1.000
_cell.length_b   1.000
_cell.length_c   1.000
_cell.angle_alpha   90.00
_cell.angle_beta   90.00
_cell.angle_gamma   90.00
#
_symmetry.space_group_name_H-M   'P 1'
#
loop_
_entity.id
_entity.type
_entity.pdbx_description
1 polymer ?
#
loop_
_entity_poly.entity_id
_entity_poly.type
_entity_poly.pdbx_seq_one_letter_code
_entity_poly.pdbx_strand_id
1 'polypeptide(L)'
;MALPHNGLDHLAIAVADTEEALSLWRDKIGLNVLFSEKVNNDTVLLTHLDLGNTQLQLVQPLIKPHPLWEWIDRNGGPGLHHLCLSVNSIEESFINLHDQTGLSPAPAPHQGTKGKKALFIDKSTTDGIVIELTGS
;
A
#
# COMPACT_ATOMS: atom_id res chain seq x y z
N MET A 1 -6.77 3.93 -23.44
CA MET A 1 -5.45 3.30 -23.30
C MET A 1 -5.32 2.67 -21.93
N ALA A 2 -4.47 1.69 -21.80
CA ALA A 2 -4.24 1.03 -20.52
C ALA A 2 -3.21 1.79 -19.68
N LEU A 3 -3.26 1.58 -18.36
CA LEU A 3 -2.26 2.11 -17.44
C LEU A 3 -0.90 1.44 -17.70
N PRO A 4 0.17 2.21 -17.98
CA PRO A 4 1.52 1.64 -18.07
C PRO A 4 1.98 1.22 -16.67
N HIS A 5 2.31 -0.06 -16.48
CA HIS A 5 2.80 -0.56 -15.20
C HIS A 5 3.73 -1.77 -15.40
N ASN A 6 4.48 -2.10 -14.36
CA ASN A 6 5.44 -3.19 -14.36
C ASN A 6 4.99 -4.38 -13.49
N GLY A 7 3.70 -4.47 -13.20
CA GLY A 7 3.13 -5.54 -12.41
C GLY A 7 3.08 -5.23 -10.92
N LEU A 8 2.87 -6.27 -10.13
CA LEU A 8 2.65 -6.15 -8.68
C LEU A 8 3.95 -5.83 -7.94
N ASP A 9 3.92 -4.75 -7.16
CA ASP A 9 5.01 -4.40 -6.25
C ASP A 9 4.83 -5.09 -4.90
N HIS A 10 3.63 -4.98 -4.33
CA HIS A 10 3.32 -5.65 -3.06
C HIS A 10 1.81 -5.76 -2.85
N LEU A 11 1.46 -6.65 -1.90
CA LEU A 11 0.13 -6.73 -1.30
C LEU A 11 0.21 -6.13 0.10
N ALA A 12 -0.75 -5.29 0.48
CA ALA A 12 -0.74 -4.63 1.77
C ALA A 12 -1.86 -5.14 2.67
N ILE A 13 -1.49 -5.45 3.90
CA ILE A 13 -2.40 -5.87 4.97
C ILE A 13 -2.39 -4.78 6.04
N ALA A 14 -3.56 -4.22 6.35
CA ALA A 14 -3.72 -3.29 7.46
C ALA A 14 -3.76 -4.09 8.76
N VAL A 15 -2.95 -3.67 9.73
CA VAL A 15 -2.84 -4.34 11.03
C VAL A 15 -2.89 -3.32 12.16
N ALA A 16 -3.46 -3.71 13.30
CA ALA A 16 -3.45 -2.87 14.49
C ALA A 16 -2.11 -2.93 15.22
N ASP A 17 -1.41 -4.06 15.10
CA ASP A 17 -0.14 -4.29 15.80
C ASP A 17 0.74 -5.19 14.93
N THR A 18 1.89 -4.68 14.55
CA THR A 18 2.82 -5.41 13.67
C THR A 18 3.37 -6.67 14.31
N GLU A 19 3.74 -6.64 15.60
CA GLU A 19 4.29 -7.82 16.28
C GLU A 19 3.26 -8.95 16.37
N GLU A 20 1.99 -8.64 16.63
CA GLU A 20 0.94 -9.65 16.59
C GLU A 20 0.80 -10.25 15.19
N ALA A 21 0.82 -9.41 14.16
CA ALA A 21 0.74 -9.87 12.78
C ALA A 21 1.93 -10.77 12.41
N LEU A 22 3.12 -10.47 12.90
CA LEU A 22 4.32 -11.26 12.65
C LEU A 22 4.25 -12.64 13.28
N SER A 23 3.46 -12.84 14.33
CA SER A 23 3.21 -14.20 14.88
C SER A 23 2.61 -15.12 13.83
N LEU A 24 1.77 -14.60 12.95
CA LEU A 24 1.22 -15.37 11.83
C LEU A 24 2.20 -15.44 10.66
N TRP A 25 2.60 -14.29 10.15
CA TRP A 25 3.28 -14.23 8.85
C TRP A 25 4.75 -14.66 8.92
N ARG A 26 5.47 -14.25 9.95
CA ARG A 26 6.87 -14.63 10.17
C ARG A 26 6.97 -15.99 10.85
N ASP A 27 6.25 -16.17 11.98
CA ASP A 27 6.50 -17.31 12.87
C ASP A 27 5.76 -18.58 12.42
N LYS A 28 4.52 -18.46 11.96
CA LYS A 28 3.73 -19.64 11.54
C LYS A 28 3.86 -19.92 10.06
N ILE A 29 3.80 -18.92 9.21
CA ILE A 29 3.92 -19.08 7.75
C ILE A 29 5.38 -19.16 7.32
N GLY A 30 6.29 -18.50 8.05
CA GLY A 30 7.72 -18.60 7.80
C GLY A 30 8.27 -17.58 6.81
N LEU A 31 7.60 -16.44 6.63
CA LEU A 31 8.11 -15.39 5.75
C LEU A 31 9.23 -14.61 6.42
N ASN A 32 10.26 -14.27 5.65
CA ASN A 32 11.36 -13.46 6.14
C ASN A 32 11.01 -11.98 6.10
N VAL A 33 11.28 -11.28 7.20
CA VAL A 33 11.16 -9.82 7.26
C VAL A 33 12.33 -9.19 6.51
N LEU A 34 12.02 -8.33 5.55
CA LEU A 34 13.03 -7.64 4.75
C LEU A 34 13.46 -6.33 5.41
N PHE A 35 12.50 -5.51 5.82
CA PHE A 35 12.76 -4.24 6.50
C PHE A 35 11.47 -3.65 7.06
N SER A 36 11.62 -2.65 7.93
CA SER A 36 10.53 -1.80 8.41
C SER A 36 10.92 -0.33 8.26
N GLU A 37 9.91 0.51 8.00
CA GLU A 37 10.13 1.94 7.83
C GLU A 37 8.90 2.71 8.29
N LYS A 38 9.12 3.82 9.00
CA LYS A 38 8.05 4.77 9.31
C LYS A 38 7.95 5.78 8.18
N VAL A 39 6.73 6.04 7.73
CA VAL A 39 6.46 6.97 6.62
C VAL A 39 5.37 7.97 7.01
N ASN A 40 5.16 8.96 6.15
CA ASN A 40 4.13 10.00 6.32
C ASN A 40 4.25 10.70 7.68
N ASN A 41 5.41 11.29 7.95
CA ASN A 41 5.73 11.96 9.22
C ASN A 41 5.59 11.04 10.43
N ASP A 42 6.09 9.81 10.31
CA ASP A 42 6.06 8.79 11.36
C ASP A 42 4.64 8.42 11.84
N THR A 43 3.64 8.56 10.96
CA THR A 43 2.26 8.22 11.29
C THR A 43 1.89 6.79 10.95
N VAL A 44 2.71 6.13 10.13
CA VAL A 44 2.46 4.76 9.65
C VAL A 44 3.76 3.98 9.69
N LEU A 45 3.70 2.75 10.23
CA LEU A 45 4.80 1.79 10.18
C LEU A 45 4.52 0.78 9.06
N LEU A 46 5.45 0.66 8.14
CA LEU A 46 5.42 -0.33 7.06
C LEU A 46 6.46 -1.41 7.36
N THR A 47 6.05 -2.67 7.29
CA THR A 47 6.95 -3.82 7.46
C THR A 47 6.80 -4.72 6.24
N HIS A 48 7.90 -4.95 5.55
CA HIS A 48 7.91 -5.74 4.32
C HIS A 48 8.44 -7.13 4.58
N LEU A 49 7.75 -8.15 4.04
CA LEU A 49 8.14 -9.55 4.13
C LEU A 49 8.25 -10.13 2.72
N ASP A 50 9.15 -11.09 2.56
CA ASP A 50 9.43 -11.71 1.27
C ASP A 50 8.43 -12.85 0.99
N LEU A 51 7.65 -12.69 -0.10
CA LEU A 51 6.76 -13.76 -0.60
C LEU A 51 7.42 -14.59 -1.72
N GLY A 52 8.68 -14.29 -2.06
CA GLY A 52 9.39 -14.95 -3.15
C GLY A 52 9.20 -14.21 -4.47
N ASN A 53 7.99 -14.16 -4.99
CA ASN A 53 7.68 -13.50 -6.26
C ASN A 53 7.20 -12.04 -6.09
N THR A 54 6.92 -11.61 -4.88
CA THR A 54 6.53 -10.24 -4.54
C THR A 54 6.76 -10.01 -3.05
N GLN A 55 6.25 -8.91 -2.51
CA GLN A 55 6.35 -8.61 -1.10
C GLN A 55 4.97 -8.50 -0.47
N LEU A 56 4.90 -8.89 0.81
CA LEU A 56 3.77 -8.59 1.67
C LEU A 56 4.13 -7.38 2.52
N GLN A 57 3.26 -6.37 2.57
CA GLN A 57 3.48 -5.18 3.38
C GLN A 57 2.46 -5.17 4.51
N LEU A 58 2.93 -5.13 5.76
CA LEU A 58 2.07 -4.87 6.92
C LEU A 58 2.04 -3.37 7.15
N VAL A 59 0.84 -2.81 7.29
CA VAL A 59 0.63 -1.37 7.42
C VAL A 59 -0.04 -1.10 8.76
N GLN A 60 0.70 -0.49 9.68
CA GLN A 60 0.20 -0.19 11.03
C GLN A 60 0.08 1.31 11.23
N PRO A 61 -1.13 1.83 11.56
CA PRO A 61 -1.27 3.24 11.95
C PRO A 61 -0.66 3.48 13.33
N LEU A 62 0.13 4.54 13.46
CA LEU A 62 0.86 4.86 14.70
C LEU A 62 0.23 5.99 15.50
N ILE A 63 -0.77 6.67 14.95
CA ILE A 63 -1.45 7.80 15.61
C ILE A 63 -2.96 7.62 15.57
N LYS A 64 -3.66 8.33 16.43
CA LYS A 64 -5.12 8.47 16.41
C LYS A 64 -5.49 9.94 16.43
N PRO A 65 -6.43 10.40 15.58
CA PRO A 65 -7.18 9.60 14.59
C PRO A 65 -6.34 9.26 13.36
N HIS A 66 -6.69 8.19 12.67
CA HIS A 66 -6.09 7.80 11.41
C HIS A 66 -7.12 6.97 10.61
N PRO A 67 -7.25 7.17 9.28
CA PRO A 67 -8.22 6.42 8.47
C PRO A 67 -8.05 4.90 8.52
N LEU A 68 -6.83 4.40 8.72
CA LEU A 68 -6.58 2.96 8.83
C LEU A 68 -7.26 2.34 10.05
N TRP A 69 -7.39 3.07 11.16
CA TRP A 69 -8.12 2.57 12.32
C TRP A 69 -9.60 2.34 12.00
N GLU A 70 -10.21 3.26 11.29
CA GLU A 70 -11.62 3.12 10.87
C GLU A 70 -11.77 1.93 9.92
N TRP A 71 -10.83 1.75 9.01
CA TRP A 71 -10.83 0.62 8.08
C TRP A 71 -10.74 -0.72 8.82
N ILE A 72 -9.79 -0.83 9.78
CA ILE A 72 -9.61 -2.03 10.59
C ILE A 72 -10.88 -2.34 11.38
N ASP A 73 -11.49 -1.33 11.99
CA ASP A 73 -12.73 -1.50 12.74
C ASP A 73 -13.86 -2.01 11.84
N ARG A 74 -14.04 -1.43 10.67
CA ARG A 74 -15.08 -1.86 9.73
C ARG A 74 -14.85 -3.24 9.18
N ASN A 75 -13.58 -3.62 9.02
CA ASN A 75 -13.21 -4.96 8.56
C ASN A 75 -13.36 -6.04 9.64
N GLY A 76 -13.49 -5.66 10.89
CA GLY A 76 -13.54 -6.59 12.02
C GLY A 76 -12.17 -7.09 12.45
N GLY A 77 -11.10 -6.41 12.06
CA GLY A 77 -9.73 -6.77 12.37
C GLY A 77 -8.78 -6.58 11.18
N PRO A 78 -7.58 -7.15 11.27
CA PRO A 78 -6.62 -7.08 10.15
C PRO A 78 -7.17 -7.69 8.87
N GLY A 79 -6.73 -7.19 7.72
CA GLY A 79 -7.14 -7.75 6.44
C GLY A 79 -6.42 -7.12 5.26
N LEU A 80 -6.63 -7.69 4.08
CA LEU A 80 -6.10 -7.16 2.83
C LEU A 80 -6.69 -5.77 2.60
N HIS A 81 -5.82 -4.77 2.52
CA HIS A 81 -6.21 -3.38 2.37
C HIS A 81 -6.09 -2.90 0.93
N HIS A 82 -4.97 -3.20 0.29
CA HIS A 82 -4.76 -2.79 -1.10
C HIS A 82 -3.70 -3.64 -1.79
N LEU A 83 -3.66 -3.54 -3.10
CA LEU A 83 -2.56 -4.02 -3.91
C LEU A 83 -1.84 -2.82 -4.51
N CYS A 84 -0.53 -2.94 -4.72
CA CYS A 84 0.28 -1.88 -5.27
C CYS A 84 0.96 -2.33 -6.55
N LEU A 85 0.81 -1.53 -7.61
CA LEU A 85 1.46 -1.76 -8.89
C LEU A 85 2.68 -0.84 -9.02
N SER A 86 3.74 -1.36 -9.60
CA SER A 86 4.94 -0.58 -9.87
C SER A 86 4.80 0.18 -11.18
N VAL A 87 5.15 1.46 -11.18
CA VAL A 87 5.18 2.32 -12.37
C VAL A 87 6.53 3.02 -12.46
N ASN A 88 6.89 3.52 -13.64
CA ASN A 88 8.17 4.19 -13.83
C ASN A 88 8.22 5.56 -13.17
N SER A 89 7.14 6.32 -13.22
CA SER A 89 7.07 7.67 -12.67
C SER A 89 5.70 7.93 -12.07
N ILE A 90 5.66 8.23 -10.78
CA ILE A 90 4.43 8.60 -10.09
C ILE A 90 3.91 9.94 -10.61
N GLU A 91 4.81 10.88 -10.87
CA GLU A 91 4.41 12.19 -11.37
C GLU A 91 3.72 12.10 -12.73
N GLU A 92 4.28 11.32 -13.66
CA GLU A 92 3.65 11.08 -14.96
C GLU A 92 2.30 10.37 -14.81
N SER A 93 2.24 9.37 -13.94
CA SER A 93 0.99 8.67 -13.67
C SER A 93 -0.07 9.60 -13.12
N PHE A 94 0.30 10.47 -12.17
CA PHE A 94 -0.62 11.44 -11.57
C PHE A 94 -1.19 12.40 -12.61
N ILE A 95 -0.34 12.90 -13.51
CA ILE A 95 -0.75 13.86 -14.53
C ILE A 95 -1.62 13.21 -15.60
N ASN A 96 -1.27 11.99 -16.02
CA ASN A 96 -1.84 11.37 -17.22
C ASN A 96 -2.94 10.33 -16.96
N LEU A 97 -3.13 9.90 -15.72
CA LEU A 97 -4.00 8.75 -15.40
C LEU A 97 -5.41 8.90 -15.96
N HIS A 98 -6.04 10.05 -15.70
CA HIS A 98 -7.41 10.28 -16.12
C HIS A 98 -7.54 10.27 -17.65
N ASP A 99 -6.66 10.99 -18.34
CA ASP A 99 -6.72 11.10 -19.79
C ASP A 99 -6.44 9.77 -20.48
N GLN A 100 -5.52 8.97 -19.92
CA GLN A 100 -5.17 7.68 -20.52
C GLN A 100 -6.19 6.58 -20.24
N THR A 101 -6.80 6.57 -19.06
CA THR A 101 -7.58 5.42 -18.60
C THR A 101 -9.00 5.74 -18.17
N GLY A 102 -9.32 7.00 -17.90
CA GLY A 102 -10.58 7.38 -17.26
C GLY A 102 -10.60 7.18 -15.74
N LEU A 103 -9.55 6.59 -15.17
CA LEU A 103 -9.43 6.43 -13.72
C LEU A 103 -9.04 7.77 -13.08
N SER A 104 -9.45 7.97 -11.82
CA SER A 104 -9.16 9.22 -11.10
C SER A 104 -8.11 8.98 -10.04
N PRO A 105 -7.00 9.74 -10.04
CA PRO A 105 -6.03 9.65 -8.97
C PRO A 105 -6.55 10.31 -7.70
N ALA A 106 -5.97 9.94 -6.55
CA ALA A 106 -6.13 10.71 -5.32
C ALA A 106 -5.65 12.15 -5.53
N PRO A 107 -6.05 13.10 -4.66
CA PRO A 107 -5.70 14.53 -4.86
C PRO A 107 -4.22 14.82 -4.96
N ALA A 108 -3.36 14.00 -4.33
CA ALA A 108 -1.90 14.18 -4.37
C ALA A 108 -1.18 12.86 -4.13
N PRO A 109 0.04 12.71 -4.69
CA PRO A 109 0.93 11.62 -4.29
C PRO A 109 1.34 11.73 -2.81
N HIS A 110 1.79 10.62 -2.24
CA HIS A 110 2.31 10.57 -0.87
C HIS A 110 3.65 9.83 -0.82
N GLN A 111 4.25 9.79 0.36
CA GLN A 111 5.53 9.12 0.58
C GLN A 111 5.35 7.61 0.56
N GLY A 112 6.16 6.91 -0.24
CA GLY A 112 6.31 5.46 -0.21
C GLY A 112 7.58 5.06 0.54
N THR A 113 7.96 3.78 0.44
CA THR A 113 9.17 3.27 1.08
C THR A 113 10.42 3.59 0.26
N LYS A 114 11.57 3.67 0.96
CA LYS A 114 12.90 3.84 0.36
C LYS A 114 12.99 5.03 -0.58
N GLY A 115 12.36 6.14 -0.19
CA GLY A 115 12.40 7.37 -0.97
C GLY A 115 11.53 7.38 -2.22
N LYS A 116 10.76 6.32 -2.47
CA LYS A 116 9.81 6.29 -3.57
C LYS A 116 8.58 7.14 -3.25
N LYS A 117 7.84 7.46 -4.29
CA LYS A 117 6.52 8.10 -4.17
C LYS A 117 5.43 7.04 -4.37
N ALA A 118 4.26 7.33 -3.87
CA ALA A 118 3.09 6.47 -4.04
C ALA A 118 1.87 7.31 -4.36
N LEU A 119 0.88 6.68 -5.01
CA LEU A 119 -0.34 7.35 -5.44
C LEU A 119 -1.49 6.37 -5.34
N PHE A 120 -2.52 6.70 -4.57
CA PHE A 120 -3.76 5.92 -4.62
C PHE A 120 -4.61 6.33 -5.81
N ILE A 121 -5.31 5.36 -6.38
CA ILE A 121 -6.36 5.61 -7.37
C ILE A 121 -7.68 5.67 -6.60
N ASP A 122 -8.54 6.63 -6.94
CA ASP A 122 -9.85 6.75 -6.32
C ASP A 122 -10.63 5.44 -6.54
N LYS A 123 -10.96 4.75 -5.45
CA LYS A 123 -11.61 3.44 -5.50
C LYS A 123 -12.99 3.46 -6.13
N SER A 124 -13.64 4.63 -6.21
CA SER A 124 -14.92 4.75 -6.92
C SER A 124 -14.76 4.52 -8.41
N THR A 125 -13.54 4.64 -8.94
CA THR A 125 -13.24 4.38 -10.35
C THR A 125 -12.60 3.01 -10.59
N THR A 126 -12.35 2.23 -9.52
CA THR A 126 -11.72 0.90 -9.59
C THR A 126 -12.60 -0.18 -8.94
N ASP A 127 -13.91 -0.09 -9.08
CA ASP A 127 -14.87 -1.06 -8.56
C ASP A 127 -14.80 -1.28 -7.05
N GLY A 128 -14.38 -0.25 -6.30
CA GLY A 128 -14.24 -0.33 -4.85
C GLY A 128 -12.96 -0.99 -4.36
N ILE A 129 -12.11 -1.44 -5.28
CA ILE A 129 -10.81 -2.06 -4.93
C ILE A 129 -9.78 -0.96 -4.73
N VAL A 130 -9.10 -0.98 -3.57
CA VAL A 130 -8.05 0.00 -3.29
C VAL A 130 -6.78 -0.41 -4.05
N ILE A 131 -6.37 0.43 -4.99
CA ILE A 131 -5.17 0.21 -5.81
C ILE A 131 -4.21 1.37 -5.58
N GLU A 132 -2.96 1.03 -5.27
CA GLU A 132 -1.88 2.00 -5.12
C GLU A 132 -0.88 1.83 -6.26
N LEU A 133 -0.24 2.92 -6.66
CA LEU A 133 0.90 2.91 -7.57
C LEU A 133 2.14 3.35 -6.79
N THR A 134 3.30 2.78 -7.11
CA THR A 134 4.57 3.20 -6.52
C THR A 134 5.63 3.33 -7.61
N GLY A 135 6.54 4.29 -7.42
CA GLY A 135 7.62 4.53 -8.36
C GLY A 135 8.49 5.71 -7.93
N SER A 136 9.25 6.21 -8.87
CA SER A 136 10.10 7.38 -8.64
C SER A 136 9.31 8.66 -8.55
#